data_8a6f457f1e78bcd48ca1937be5ed2d05
#
_entry.id   8a6f457f1e78bcd48ca1937be5ed2d05
#
_cell.length_a   1.000
_cell.length_b   1.000
_cell.length_c   1.000
_cell.angle_alpha   90.00
_cell.angle_beta   90.00
_cell.angle_gamma   90.00
#
_symmetry.space_group_name_H-M   'P 1'
#
loop_
_entity.id
_entity.type
_entity.pdbx_description
1 polymer ?
#
loop_
_entity_poly.entity_id
_entity_poly.type
_entity_poly.pdbx_seq_one_letter_code
_entity_poly.pdbx_strand_id
1 'polypeptide(L)'
;MLDRTEIRTASVVATYLLDIVFLLTAAVVAVPAFRALGLGVVPGFLVAGILVGPSGLALIDNVKEIGRLSELGVVLLLFVIGIELKPARLWLMRRLVFGLGTLQVAITGGLITAGVYLLMDLPFRTAVIIGPALALSSTAFVLQLLSEKKLLHSEYGRASLSVLLLQDLAVVPLLALVPLLAVPELAIGTDIAIALAETLGILFVVIVGGRYLLQPIMHRIARANSRETFTAFTVLLVLGSALLTEHLGLSM
;
A
#
# COMPACT_ATOMS: atom_id res chain seq x y z
N MET A 1 -28.97 -30.18 -22.20
CA MET A 1 -28.39 -30.74 -20.95
C MET A 1 -27.15 -29.92 -20.68
N LEU A 2 -27.24 -28.93 -19.79
CA LEU A 2 -26.10 -28.07 -19.48
C LEU A 2 -25.03 -28.90 -18.77
N ASP A 3 -23.77 -28.77 -19.19
CA ASP A 3 -22.64 -29.47 -18.62
C ASP A 3 -22.49 -29.07 -17.15
N ARG A 4 -22.13 -30.01 -16.27
CA ARG A 4 -21.91 -29.75 -14.84
C ARG A 4 -20.84 -28.67 -14.59
N THR A 5 -19.93 -28.49 -15.53
CA THR A 5 -18.93 -27.40 -15.52
C THR A 5 -19.55 -26.05 -15.77
N GLU A 6 -20.53 -25.90 -16.65
CA GLU A 6 -21.23 -24.62 -16.88
C GLU A 6 -22.08 -24.19 -15.69
N ILE A 7 -22.77 -25.14 -15.03
CA ILE A 7 -23.58 -24.86 -13.84
C ILE A 7 -22.68 -24.40 -12.68
N ARG A 8 -21.51 -25.03 -12.53
CA ARG A 8 -20.55 -24.66 -11.47
C ARG A 8 -19.92 -23.29 -11.70
N THR A 9 -19.59 -22.96 -12.96
CA THR A 9 -19.05 -21.64 -13.31
C THR A 9 -20.09 -20.53 -13.12
N ALA A 10 -21.35 -20.79 -13.52
CA ALA A 10 -22.44 -19.83 -13.31
C ALA A 10 -22.73 -19.57 -11.84
N SER A 11 -22.66 -20.60 -10.98
CA SER A 11 -22.85 -20.46 -9.54
C SER A 11 -21.71 -19.64 -8.88
N VAL A 12 -20.48 -19.86 -9.30
CA VAL A 12 -19.31 -19.10 -8.81
C VAL A 12 -19.43 -17.62 -9.20
N VAL A 13 -19.74 -17.32 -10.46
CA VAL A 13 -19.93 -15.93 -10.92
C VAL A 13 -21.09 -15.25 -10.18
N ALA A 14 -22.20 -15.96 -9.93
CA ALA A 14 -23.32 -15.41 -9.18
C ALA A 14 -22.95 -15.08 -7.73
N THR A 15 -22.14 -15.91 -7.08
CA THR A 15 -21.66 -15.64 -5.71
C THR A 15 -20.78 -14.40 -5.68
N TYR A 16 -19.82 -14.24 -6.60
CA TYR A 16 -19.00 -13.05 -6.71
C TYR A 16 -19.82 -11.77 -6.91
N LEU A 17 -20.82 -11.83 -7.78
CA LEU A 17 -21.69 -10.67 -8.02
C LEU A 17 -22.48 -10.28 -6.75
N LEU A 18 -22.96 -11.26 -5.99
CA LEU A 18 -23.65 -11.03 -4.73
C LEU A 18 -22.72 -10.38 -3.69
N ASP A 19 -21.50 -10.89 -3.54
CA ASP A 19 -20.50 -10.33 -2.62
C ASP A 19 -20.20 -8.86 -2.96
N ILE A 20 -20.00 -8.55 -4.24
CA ILE A 20 -19.79 -7.17 -4.71
C ILE A 20 -21.02 -6.30 -4.41
N VAL A 21 -22.23 -6.79 -4.64
CA VAL A 21 -23.48 -6.05 -4.36
C VAL A 21 -23.62 -5.79 -2.87
N PHE A 22 -23.33 -6.74 -2.00
CA PHE A 22 -23.35 -6.55 -0.54
C PHE A 22 -22.32 -5.49 -0.10
N LEU A 23 -21.08 -5.57 -0.60
CA LEU A 23 -20.05 -4.58 -0.30
C LEU A 23 -20.45 -3.18 -0.75
N LEU A 24 -20.93 -3.04 -1.98
CA LEU A 24 -21.36 -1.75 -2.51
C LEU A 24 -22.56 -1.20 -1.75
N THR A 25 -23.54 -2.04 -1.40
CA THR A 25 -24.72 -1.61 -0.63
C THR A 25 -24.30 -1.11 0.75
N ALA A 26 -23.46 -1.87 1.46
CA ALA A 26 -22.95 -1.46 2.76
C ALA A 26 -22.15 -0.16 2.67
N ALA A 27 -21.32 0.00 1.64
CA ALA A 27 -20.53 1.21 1.42
C ALA A 27 -21.43 2.43 1.13
N VAL A 28 -22.43 2.27 0.24
CA VAL A 28 -23.37 3.36 -0.11
C VAL A 28 -24.18 3.83 1.09
N VAL A 29 -24.45 2.96 2.06
CA VAL A 29 -25.14 3.33 3.31
C VAL A 29 -24.18 3.90 4.36
N ALA A 30 -23.07 3.23 4.62
CA ALA A 30 -22.15 3.62 5.69
C ALA A 30 -21.37 4.90 5.37
N VAL A 31 -20.87 5.05 4.15
CA VAL A 31 -19.99 6.18 3.80
C VAL A 31 -20.69 7.53 3.96
N PRO A 32 -21.92 7.76 3.45
CA PRO A 32 -22.62 9.03 3.68
C PRO A 32 -22.89 9.29 5.16
N ALA A 33 -23.25 8.26 5.93
CA ALA A 33 -23.47 8.39 7.37
C ALA A 33 -22.21 8.85 8.11
N PHE A 34 -21.06 8.25 7.81
CA PHE A 34 -19.77 8.64 8.40
C PHE A 34 -19.30 10.03 7.95
N ARG A 35 -19.56 10.38 6.70
CA ARG A 35 -19.31 11.76 6.21
C ARG A 35 -20.15 12.80 6.94
N ALA A 36 -21.43 12.51 7.17
CA ALA A 36 -22.33 13.42 7.91
C ALA A 36 -21.87 13.61 9.36
N LEU A 37 -21.25 12.59 9.96
CA LEU A 37 -20.64 12.65 11.29
C LEU A 37 -19.26 13.35 11.31
N GLY A 38 -18.71 13.77 10.15
CA GLY A 38 -17.39 14.40 10.05
C GLY A 38 -16.22 13.43 10.17
N LEU A 39 -16.45 12.11 10.16
CA LEU A 39 -15.43 11.08 10.33
C LEU A 39 -14.70 10.72 9.01
N GLY A 40 -15.21 11.20 7.87
CA GLY A 40 -14.62 10.92 6.55
C GLY A 40 -15.12 9.61 5.91
N VAL A 41 -14.61 9.35 4.70
CA VAL A 41 -15.07 8.23 3.85
C VAL A 41 -14.46 6.90 4.28
N VAL A 42 -13.17 6.87 4.63
CA VAL A 42 -12.44 5.64 4.91
C VAL A 42 -12.97 4.88 6.13
N PRO A 43 -13.26 5.52 7.29
CA PRO A 43 -13.93 4.84 8.39
C PRO A 43 -15.29 4.25 8.00
N GLY A 44 -16.03 4.93 7.10
CA GLY A 44 -17.29 4.40 6.55
C GLY A 44 -17.09 3.09 5.78
N PHE A 45 -16.05 2.99 4.94
CA PHE A 45 -15.71 1.75 4.25
C PHE A 45 -15.27 0.64 5.21
N LEU A 46 -14.47 0.96 6.24
CA LEU A 46 -14.03 -0.01 7.23
C LEU A 46 -15.21 -0.61 8.00
N VAL A 47 -16.12 0.24 8.47
CA VAL A 47 -17.33 -0.21 9.18
C VAL A 47 -18.25 -0.99 8.25
N ALA A 48 -18.43 -0.56 7.00
CA ALA A 48 -19.17 -1.32 6.00
C ALA A 48 -18.58 -2.74 5.84
N GLY A 49 -17.25 -2.86 5.69
CA GLY A 49 -16.58 -4.15 5.58
C GLY A 49 -16.74 -5.04 6.81
N ILE A 50 -16.67 -4.47 8.03
CA ILE A 50 -16.89 -5.22 9.27
C ILE A 50 -18.34 -5.72 9.36
N LEU A 51 -19.31 -4.88 8.98
CA LEU A 51 -20.74 -5.25 9.04
C LEU A 51 -21.10 -6.38 8.10
N VAL A 52 -20.57 -6.39 6.86
CA VAL A 52 -20.88 -7.42 5.85
C VAL A 52 -19.99 -8.64 5.99
N GLY A 53 -18.82 -8.47 6.60
CA GLY A 53 -17.80 -9.52 6.77
C GLY A 53 -18.16 -10.57 7.83
N PRO A 54 -17.27 -11.57 8.02
CA PRO A 54 -17.50 -12.69 8.92
C PRO A 54 -17.60 -12.29 10.40
N SER A 55 -17.05 -11.15 10.78
CA SER A 55 -17.15 -10.61 12.14
C SER A 55 -18.45 -9.86 12.43
N GLY A 56 -19.27 -9.58 11.39
CA GLY A 56 -20.55 -8.89 11.50
C GLY A 56 -21.72 -9.79 11.11
N LEU A 57 -22.37 -9.46 9.99
CA LEU A 57 -23.55 -10.19 9.50
C LEU A 57 -23.20 -11.49 8.74
N ALA A 58 -21.92 -11.77 8.53
CA ALA A 58 -21.42 -12.92 7.80
C ALA A 58 -22.10 -13.11 6.42
N LEU A 59 -22.34 -12.02 5.71
CA LEU A 59 -22.92 -12.05 4.36
C LEU A 59 -21.87 -12.45 3.32
N ILE A 60 -20.59 -12.26 3.65
CA ILE A 60 -19.43 -12.61 2.84
C ILE A 60 -18.53 -13.54 3.63
N ASP A 61 -18.47 -14.80 3.22
CA ASP A 61 -17.66 -15.82 3.87
C ASP A 61 -16.26 -15.95 3.23
N ASN A 62 -16.13 -15.63 1.94
CA ASN A 62 -14.90 -15.86 1.20
C ASN A 62 -13.96 -14.63 1.20
N VAL A 63 -13.45 -14.31 2.39
CA VAL A 63 -12.54 -13.16 2.61
C VAL A 63 -11.28 -13.23 1.75
N LYS A 64 -10.78 -14.44 1.43
CA LYS A 64 -9.56 -14.61 0.62
C LYS A 64 -9.74 -14.12 -0.83
N GLU A 65 -10.91 -14.32 -1.42
CA GLU A 65 -11.19 -13.88 -2.78
C GLU A 65 -11.38 -12.37 -2.85
N ILE A 66 -12.09 -11.80 -1.88
CA ILE A 66 -12.21 -10.34 -1.74
C ILE A 66 -10.82 -9.72 -1.50
N GLY A 67 -9.96 -10.38 -0.69
CA GLY A 67 -8.58 -9.97 -0.47
C GLY A 67 -7.79 -9.82 -1.77
N ARG A 68 -7.85 -10.81 -2.66
CA ARG A 68 -7.17 -10.75 -3.98
C ARG A 68 -7.65 -9.59 -4.85
N LEU A 69 -8.96 -9.31 -4.87
CA LEU A 69 -9.50 -8.15 -5.58
C LEU A 69 -9.04 -6.84 -4.94
N SER A 70 -8.96 -6.80 -3.62
CA SER A 70 -8.46 -5.65 -2.87
C SER A 70 -6.98 -5.38 -3.16
N GLU A 71 -6.14 -6.42 -3.24
CA GLU A 71 -4.72 -6.30 -3.61
C GLU A 71 -4.55 -5.64 -4.98
N LEU A 72 -5.33 -6.05 -5.99
CA LEU A 72 -5.33 -5.38 -7.29
C LEU A 72 -5.73 -3.89 -7.18
N GLY A 73 -6.73 -3.59 -6.35
CA GLY A 73 -7.15 -2.22 -6.09
C GLY A 73 -6.05 -1.38 -5.44
N VAL A 74 -5.32 -1.94 -4.48
CA VAL A 74 -4.17 -1.30 -3.81
C VAL A 74 -3.03 -1.03 -4.81
N VAL A 75 -2.68 -2.01 -5.65
CA VAL A 75 -1.64 -1.85 -6.69
C VAL A 75 -1.99 -0.71 -7.63
N LEU A 76 -3.25 -0.64 -8.11
CA LEU A 76 -3.72 0.45 -8.98
C LEU A 76 -3.68 1.81 -8.26
N LEU A 77 -4.08 1.85 -6.99
CA LEU A 77 -4.04 3.06 -6.17
C LEU A 77 -2.61 3.56 -5.98
N LEU A 78 -1.69 2.68 -5.62
CA LEU A 78 -0.26 3.02 -5.46
C LEU A 78 0.35 3.52 -6.77
N PHE A 79 -0.04 2.93 -7.90
CA PHE A 79 0.39 3.39 -9.21
C PHE A 79 -0.09 4.82 -9.51
N VAL A 80 -1.37 5.12 -9.25
CA VAL A 80 -1.93 6.48 -9.43
C VAL A 80 -1.18 7.48 -8.55
N ILE A 81 -0.97 7.16 -7.28
CA ILE A 81 -0.18 7.99 -6.35
C ILE A 81 1.26 8.16 -6.88
N GLY A 82 1.88 7.08 -7.38
CA GLY A 82 3.22 7.11 -7.95
C GLY A 82 3.36 8.06 -9.14
N ILE A 83 2.35 8.13 -10.02
CA ILE A 83 2.32 9.08 -11.15
C ILE A 83 2.21 10.54 -10.66
N GLU A 84 1.45 10.78 -9.61
CA GLU A 84 1.26 12.12 -9.04
C GLU A 84 2.51 12.63 -8.32
N LEU A 85 3.38 11.73 -7.88
CA LEU A 85 4.64 12.04 -7.22
C LEU A 85 5.70 12.53 -8.23
N LYS A 86 5.80 13.85 -8.38
CA LYS A 86 6.84 14.47 -9.22
C LYS A 86 8.20 14.45 -8.50
N PRO A 87 9.25 13.80 -9.05
CA PRO A 87 10.58 13.74 -8.40
C PRO A 87 11.18 15.11 -8.08
N ALA A 88 10.90 16.12 -8.91
CA ALA A 88 11.32 17.50 -8.66
C ALA A 88 10.69 18.08 -7.37
N ARG A 89 9.45 17.74 -7.06
CA ARG A 89 8.75 18.17 -5.83
C ARG A 89 9.35 17.49 -4.60
N LEU A 90 9.69 16.21 -4.71
CA LEU A 90 10.40 15.45 -3.67
C LEU A 90 11.75 16.10 -3.35
N TRP A 91 12.51 16.43 -4.38
CA TRP A 91 13.82 17.10 -4.20
C TRP A 91 13.71 18.46 -3.52
N LEU A 92 12.70 19.23 -3.87
CA LEU A 92 12.42 20.52 -3.23
C LEU A 92 12.07 20.35 -1.73
N MET A 93 11.38 19.28 -1.36
CA MET A 93 10.93 18.99 0.00
C MET A 93 11.91 18.11 0.79
N ARG A 94 13.08 17.75 0.26
CA ARG A 94 14.01 16.79 0.87
C ARG A 94 14.37 17.08 2.34
N ARG A 95 14.48 18.35 2.74
CA ARG A 95 14.76 18.71 4.12
C ARG A 95 13.62 18.35 5.07
N LEU A 96 12.38 18.52 4.64
CA LEU A 96 11.20 18.10 5.40
C LEU A 96 11.05 16.58 5.39
N VAL A 97 11.24 15.94 4.24
CA VAL A 97 11.15 14.48 4.09
C VAL A 97 12.15 13.79 5.01
N PHE A 98 13.44 14.07 4.84
CA PHE A 98 14.49 13.42 5.64
C PHE A 98 14.64 14.00 7.05
N GLY A 99 14.21 15.22 7.31
CA GLY A 99 14.21 15.80 8.67
C GLY A 99 12.99 15.38 9.47
N LEU A 100 11.83 15.92 9.12
CA LEU A 100 10.58 15.69 9.85
C LEU A 100 10.12 14.24 9.78
N GLY A 101 10.22 13.61 8.60
CA GLY A 101 9.82 12.22 8.40
C GLY A 101 10.68 11.27 9.23
N THR A 102 12.01 11.39 9.16
CA THR A 102 12.92 10.56 9.98
C THR A 102 12.68 10.75 11.46
N LEU A 103 12.49 12.00 11.89
CA LEU A 103 12.21 12.31 13.30
C LEU A 103 10.89 11.67 13.76
N GLN A 104 9.84 11.73 12.93
CA GLN A 104 8.56 11.11 13.25
C GLN A 104 8.70 9.59 13.37
N VAL A 105 9.29 8.91 12.38
CA VAL A 105 9.44 7.45 12.41
C VAL A 105 10.32 7.01 13.58
N ALA A 106 11.43 7.71 13.84
CA ALA A 106 12.35 7.39 14.93
C ALA A 106 11.70 7.60 16.31
N ILE A 107 11.04 8.72 16.55
CA ILE A 107 10.42 9.00 17.85
C ILE A 107 9.21 8.09 18.05
N THR A 108 8.27 8.07 17.11
CA THR A 108 7.03 7.28 17.25
C THR A 108 7.34 5.79 17.28
N GLY A 109 8.18 5.30 16.36
CA GLY A 109 8.61 3.91 16.33
C GLY A 109 9.39 3.52 17.59
N GLY A 110 10.29 4.39 18.07
CA GLY A 110 11.04 4.16 19.30
C GLY A 110 10.14 4.09 20.53
N LEU A 111 9.18 5.02 20.66
CA LEU A 111 8.22 5.01 21.77
C LEU A 111 7.34 3.75 21.75
N ILE A 112 6.84 3.34 20.58
CA ILE A 112 6.05 2.13 20.44
C ILE A 112 6.92 0.90 20.73
N THR A 113 8.16 0.84 20.22
CA THR A 113 9.12 -0.24 20.54
C THR A 113 9.33 -0.36 22.04
N ALA A 114 9.59 0.76 22.72
CA ALA A 114 9.77 0.77 24.16
C ALA A 114 8.49 0.29 24.90
N GLY A 115 7.33 0.78 24.47
CA GLY A 115 6.04 0.38 25.03
C GLY A 115 5.78 -1.13 24.86
N VAL A 116 5.97 -1.66 23.65
CA VAL A 116 5.80 -3.10 23.36
C VAL A 116 6.78 -3.94 24.18
N TYR A 117 8.05 -3.55 24.22
CA TYR A 117 9.08 -4.27 24.99
C TYR A 117 8.82 -4.28 26.48
N LEU A 118 8.42 -3.13 27.07
CA LEU A 118 8.25 -2.99 28.50
C LEU A 118 6.90 -3.50 29.02
N LEU A 119 5.83 -3.46 28.20
CA LEU A 119 4.46 -3.76 28.63
C LEU A 119 3.95 -5.12 28.14
N MET A 120 4.49 -5.67 27.06
CA MET A 120 4.00 -6.91 26.45
C MET A 120 4.93 -8.11 26.66
N ASP A 121 6.05 -7.92 27.35
CA ASP A 121 7.05 -8.99 27.65
C ASP A 121 7.53 -9.73 26.36
N LEU A 122 7.60 -9.00 25.25
CA LEU A 122 8.04 -9.55 23.97
C LEU A 122 9.58 -9.39 23.82
N PRO A 123 10.23 -10.29 23.08
CA PRO A 123 11.67 -10.15 22.78
C PRO A 123 11.97 -8.79 22.13
N PHE A 124 13.07 -8.17 22.50
CA PHE A 124 13.49 -6.86 21.96
C PHE A 124 13.51 -6.82 20.43
N ARG A 125 13.95 -7.91 19.78
CA ARG A 125 13.96 -8.05 18.32
C ARG A 125 12.55 -7.91 17.73
N THR A 126 11.55 -8.52 18.34
CA THR A 126 10.13 -8.42 17.94
C THR A 126 9.61 -6.99 18.15
N ALA A 127 9.93 -6.37 19.28
CA ALA A 127 9.52 -5.00 19.57
C ALA A 127 10.09 -4.00 18.57
N VAL A 128 11.35 -4.19 18.13
CA VAL A 128 12.02 -3.35 17.11
C VAL A 128 11.38 -3.48 15.72
N ILE A 129 10.72 -4.58 15.42
CA ILE A 129 9.92 -4.72 14.17
C ILE A 129 8.56 -4.03 14.34
N ILE A 130 7.86 -4.32 15.44
CA ILE A 130 6.49 -3.83 15.67
C ILE A 130 6.47 -2.31 15.80
N GLY A 131 7.43 -1.71 16.50
CA GLY A 131 7.45 -0.27 16.74
C GLY A 131 7.45 0.56 15.46
N PRO A 132 8.46 0.44 14.60
CA PRO A 132 8.47 1.16 13.32
C PRO A 132 7.30 0.79 12.41
N ALA A 133 6.87 -0.48 12.36
CA ALA A 133 5.71 -0.89 11.55
C ALA A 133 4.43 -0.15 11.96
N LEU A 134 4.17 -0.01 13.27
CA LEU A 134 3.03 0.74 13.78
C LEU A 134 3.21 2.27 13.72
N ALA A 135 4.43 2.76 13.52
CA ALA A 135 4.69 4.19 13.32
C ALA A 135 4.35 4.66 11.89
N LEU A 136 4.19 3.73 10.94
CA LEU A 136 3.78 4.04 9.59
C LEU A 136 2.30 4.44 9.55
N SER A 137 1.99 5.39 8.67
CA SER A 137 0.63 5.91 8.47
C SER A 137 0.13 5.54 7.08
N SER A 138 -1.19 5.50 6.90
CA SER A 138 -1.79 5.27 5.59
C SER A 138 -1.71 6.50 4.71
N THR A 139 -0.88 6.46 3.67
CA THR A 139 -0.73 7.51 2.66
C THR A 139 -2.06 7.81 1.98
N ALA A 140 -2.80 6.78 1.57
CA ALA A 140 -4.10 6.93 0.93
C ALA A 140 -5.13 7.64 1.83
N PHE A 141 -5.21 7.24 3.11
CA PHE A 141 -6.14 7.84 4.07
C PHE A 141 -5.83 9.30 4.32
N VAL A 142 -4.56 9.63 4.57
CA VAL A 142 -4.15 11.02 4.87
C VAL A 142 -4.35 11.93 3.66
N LEU A 143 -3.97 11.47 2.45
CA LEU A 143 -4.17 12.25 1.23
C LEU A 143 -5.64 12.52 0.96
N GLN A 144 -6.50 11.51 1.14
CA GLN A 144 -7.93 11.68 0.98
C GLN A 144 -8.51 12.69 1.98
N LEU A 145 -8.14 12.58 3.26
CA LEU A 145 -8.57 13.50 4.31
C LEU A 145 -8.12 14.95 4.05
N LEU A 146 -6.86 15.13 3.63
CA LEU A 146 -6.33 16.44 3.25
C LEU A 146 -7.03 17.03 2.01
N SER A 147 -7.38 16.17 1.04
CA SER A 147 -8.14 16.56 -0.15
C SER A 147 -9.56 17.02 0.21
N GLU A 148 -10.27 16.24 1.02
CA GLU A 148 -11.62 16.58 1.50
C GLU A 148 -11.65 17.91 2.26
N LYS A 149 -10.60 18.17 3.06
CA LYS A 149 -10.45 19.42 3.81
C LYS A 149 -9.81 20.56 3.01
N LYS A 150 -9.46 20.35 1.74
CA LYS A 150 -8.75 21.32 0.87
C LYS A 150 -7.40 21.78 1.44
N LEU A 151 -6.74 20.93 2.20
CA LEU A 151 -5.47 21.24 2.89
C LEU A 151 -4.22 20.68 2.20
N LEU A 152 -4.34 20.01 1.04
CA LEU A 152 -3.21 19.41 0.32
C LEU A 152 -2.05 20.37 0.03
N HIS A 153 -2.37 21.66 -0.22
CA HIS A 153 -1.37 22.68 -0.55
C HIS A 153 -0.98 23.55 0.65
N SER A 154 -1.56 23.31 1.83
CA SER A 154 -1.23 24.02 3.06
C SER A 154 0.14 23.59 3.62
N GLU A 155 0.64 24.28 4.63
CA GLU A 155 1.85 23.88 5.34
C GLU A 155 1.68 22.52 6.02
N TYR A 156 0.51 22.28 6.63
CA TYR A 156 0.15 20.98 7.21
C TYR A 156 0.15 19.87 6.16
N GLY A 157 -0.45 20.12 4.99
CA GLY A 157 -0.48 19.16 3.89
C GLY A 157 0.93 18.82 3.39
N ARG A 158 1.80 19.82 3.26
CA ARG A 158 3.21 19.61 2.86
C ARG A 158 4.00 18.84 3.92
N ALA A 159 3.81 19.17 5.20
CA ALA A 159 4.46 18.45 6.30
C ALA A 159 4.00 17.00 6.36
N SER A 160 2.69 16.74 6.30
CA SER A 160 2.10 15.39 6.26
C SER A 160 2.61 14.58 5.06
N LEU A 161 2.59 15.17 3.85
CA LEU A 161 3.15 14.54 2.64
C LEU A 161 4.62 14.18 2.82
N SER A 162 5.41 15.05 3.44
CA SER A 162 6.83 14.78 3.65
C SER A 162 7.07 13.59 4.57
N VAL A 163 6.28 13.47 5.63
CA VAL A 163 6.33 12.32 6.54
C VAL A 163 5.93 11.04 5.81
N LEU A 164 4.81 11.04 5.11
CA LEU A 164 4.31 9.87 4.35
C LEU A 164 5.31 9.40 3.30
N LEU A 165 5.93 10.33 2.57
CA LEU A 165 6.95 10.00 1.57
C LEU A 165 8.17 9.33 2.18
N LEU A 166 8.62 9.76 3.36
CA LEU A 166 9.69 9.05 4.06
C LEU A 166 9.23 7.67 4.51
N GLN A 167 8.02 7.56 5.05
CA GLN A 167 7.47 6.28 5.48
C GLN A 167 7.41 5.28 4.33
N ASP A 168 6.92 5.69 3.15
CA ASP A 168 6.91 4.85 1.96
C ASP A 168 8.31 4.40 1.53
N LEU A 169 9.32 5.28 1.63
CA LEU A 169 10.71 4.91 1.39
C LEU A 169 11.28 3.99 2.48
N ALA A 170 10.84 4.14 3.74
CA ALA A 170 11.32 3.37 4.88
C ALA A 170 10.73 1.94 4.92
N VAL A 171 9.58 1.71 4.29
CA VAL A 171 8.96 0.37 4.22
C VAL A 171 9.93 -0.67 3.67
N VAL A 172 10.64 -0.35 2.58
CA VAL A 172 11.56 -1.29 1.92
C VAL A 172 12.68 -1.78 2.85
N PRO A 173 13.48 -0.90 3.49
CA PRO A 173 14.48 -1.35 4.45
C PRO A 173 13.88 -2.01 5.70
N LEU A 174 12.68 -1.60 6.15
CA LEU A 174 12.01 -2.25 7.28
C LEU A 174 11.61 -3.69 6.95
N LEU A 175 11.05 -3.92 5.76
CA LEU A 175 10.71 -5.28 5.29
C LEU A 175 11.96 -6.15 5.14
N ALA A 176 13.07 -5.60 4.68
CA ALA A 176 14.34 -6.32 4.60
C ALA A 176 14.91 -6.72 5.97
N LEU A 177 14.60 -5.95 7.03
CA LEU A 177 15.00 -6.27 8.40
C LEU A 177 14.21 -7.42 9.02
N VAL A 178 12.97 -7.67 8.59
CA VAL A 178 12.10 -8.69 9.20
C VAL A 178 12.73 -10.09 9.17
N PRO A 179 13.16 -10.65 8.02
CA PRO A 179 13.79 -11.98 7.98
C PRO A 179 15.10 -12.02 8.78
N LEU A 180 15.88 -10.94 8.76
CA LEU A 180 17.16 -10.86 9.46
C LEU A 180 16.99 -10.90 10.99
N LEU A 181 15.96 -10.23 11.50
CA LEU A 181 15.67 -10.24 12.93
C LEU A 181 14.97 -11.52 13.39
N ALA A 182 14.39 -12.29 12.46
CA ALA A 182 13.77 -13.59 12.75
C ALA A 182 14.79 -14.73 13.00
N VAL A 183 16.04 -14.60 12.50
CA VAL A 183 17.10 -15.62 12.69
C VAL A 183 17.94 -15.29 13.92
N PRO A 184 17.94 -16.15 14.97
CA PRO A 184 18.62 -15.87 16.24
C PRO A 184 20.14 -15.75 16.15
N GLU A 185 20.76 -16.41 15.18
CA GLU A 185 22.22 -16.60 15.08
C GLU A 185 22.95 -15.60 14.16
N LEU A 186 22.21 -14.69 13.48
CA LEU A 186 22.85 -13.74 12.58
C LEU A 186 23.61 -12.66 13.33
N ALA A 187 24.86 -12.46 12.93
CA ALA A 187 25.69 -11.36 13.39
C ALA A 187 25.10 -10.02 12.96
N ILE A 188 24.70 -9.21 13.94
CA ILE A 188 23.92 -7.97 13.77
C ILE A 188 24.60 -6.91 12.85
N GLY A 189 25.81 -7.15 12.38
CA GLY A 189 26.56 -6.16 11.60
C GLY A 189 26.61 -6.41 10.10
N THR A 190 27.21 -7.52 9.69
CA THR A 190 27.55 -7.80 8.28
C THR A 190 26.34 -8.30 7.48
N ASP A 191 25.53 -9.17 8.08
CA ASP A 191 24.41 -9.79 7.36
C ASP A 191 23.28 -8.81 7.09
N ILE A 192 23.03 -7.90 8.03
CA ILE A 192 22.07 -6.79 7.84
C ILE A 192 22.55 -5.84 6.73
N ALA A 193 23.85 -5.52 6.71
CA ALA A 193 24.41 -4.64 5.69
C ALA A 193 24.33 -5.28 4.29
N ILE A 194 24.59 -6.57 4.17
CA ILE A 194 24.49 -7.31 2.90
C ILE A 194 23.03 -7.34 2.40
N ALA A 195 22.08 -7.73 3.24
CA ALA A 195 20.68 -7.79 2.83
C ALA A 195 20.09 -6.39 2.50
N LEU A 196 20.53 -5.37 3.23
CA LEU A 196 20.15 -3.98 2.88
C LEU A 196 20.75 -3.58 1.54
N ALA A 197 22.01 -3.93 1.26
CA ALA A 197 22.66 -3.65 -0.01
C ALA A 197 22.00 -4.42 -1.17
N GLU A 198 21.62 -5.68 -0.99
CA GLU A 198 20.87 -6.47 -1.97
C GLU A 198 19.51 -5.84 -2.26
N THR A 199 18.74 -5.48 -1.23
CA THR A 199 17.43 -4.85 -1.39
C THR A 199 17.53 -3.50 -2.11
N LEU A 200 18.49 -2.66 -1.72
CA LEU A 200 18.75 -1.38 -2.40
C LEU A 200 19.26 -1.58 -3.83
N GLY A 201 20.04 -2.62 -4.07
CA GLY A 201 20.51 -3.01 -5.40
C GLY A 201 19.36 -3.42 -6.32
N ILE A 202 18.44 -4.26 -5.85
CA ILE A 202 17.25 -4.65 -6.60
C ILE A 202 16.38 -3.42 -6.89
N LEU A 203 16.13 -2.58 -5.89
CA LEU A 203 15.34 -1.36 -6.04
C LEU A 203 15.99 -0.40 -7.07
N PHE A 204 17.31 -0.24 -7.02
CA PHE A 204 18.06 0.55 -8.00
C PHE A 204 17.90 0.00 -9.42
N VAL A 205 18.03 -1.31 -9.60
CA VAL A 205 17.86 -1.97 -10.91
C VAL A 205 16.44 -1.79 -11.43
N VAL A 206 15.42 -1.93 -10.58
CA VAL A 206 14.01 -1.74 -10.95
C VAL A 206 13.74 -0.28 -11.36
N ILE A 207 14.21 0.69 -10.58
CA ILE A 207 14.00 2.13 -10.87
C ILE A 207 14.76 2.53 -12.14
N VAL A 208 16.03 2.18 -12.24
CA VAL A 208 16.88 2.58 -13.38
C VAL A 208 16.45 1.82 -14.64
N GLY A 209 16.28 0.50 -14.55
CA GLY A 209 15.81 -0.34 -15.65
C GLY A 209 14.41 0.07 -16.12
N GLY A 210 13.50 0.33 -15.20
CA GLY A 210 12.17 0.85 -15.48
C GLY A 210 12.25 2.18 -16.26
N ARG A 211 13.05 3.12 -15.81
CA ARG A 211 13.21 4.42 -16.49
C ARG A 211 13.73 4.26 -17.92
N TYR A 212 14.78 3.47 -18.12
CA TYR A 212 15.39 3.30 -19.45
C TYR A 212 14.53 2.47 -20.40
N LEU A 213 13.80 1.50 -19.89
CA LEU A 213 12.96 0.61 -20.69
C LEU A 213 11.58 1.23 -20.98
N LEU A 214 10.93 1.78 -19.95
CA LEU A 214 9.55 2.23 -20.06
C LEU A 214 9.41 3.58 -20.75
N GLN A 215 10.35 4.50 -20.55
CA GLN A 215 10.27 5.83 -21.13
C GLN A 215 10.19 5.82 -22.67
N PRO A 216 11.02 5.08 -23.44
CA PRO A 216 10.91 5.01 -24.88
C PRO A 216 9.64 4.29 -25.34
N ILE A 217 9.18 3.28 -24.62
CA ILE A 217 7.95 2.55 -24.93
C ILE A 217 6.74 3.48 -24.75
N MET A 218 6.66 4.18 -23.63
CA MET A 218 5.61 5.17 -23.36
C MET A 218 5.53 6.25 -24.44
N HIS A 219 6.68 6.76 -24.88
CA HIS A 219 6.72 7.75 -25.97
C HIS A 219 6.21 7.20 -27.31
N ARG A 220 6.50 5.94 -27.62
CA ARG A 220 6.00 5.30 -28.86
C ARG A 220 4.50 5.09 -28.80
N ILE A 221 3.99 4.61 -27.68
CA ILE A 221 2.55 4.35 -27.49
C ILE A 221 1.76 5.66 -27.45
N ALA A 222 2.27 6.68 -26.78
CA ALA A 222 1.63 8.00 -26.78
C ALA A 222 1.53 8.62 -28.18
N ARG A 223 2.49 8.34 -29.07
CA ARG A 223 2.45 8.79 -30.49
C ARG A 223 1.42 8.03 -31.32
N ALA A 224 1.01 6.83 -30.92
CA ALA A 224 -0.02 6.06 -31.64
C ALA A 224 -1.44 6.66 -31.53
N ASN A 225 -1.62 7.69 -30.70
CA ASN A 225 -2.84 8.48 -30.52
C ASN A 225 -4.11 7.65 -30.25
N SER A 226 -3.96 6.42 -29.74
CA SER A 226 -5.08 5.55 -29.30
C SER A 226 -5.17 5.59 -27.77
N ARG A 227 -6.28 6.09 -27.27
CA ARG A 227 -6.57 6.18 -25.83
C ARG A 227 -6.68 4.81 -25.19
N GLU A 228 -7.26 3.87 -25.94
CA GLU A 228 -7.45 2.48 -25.54
C GLU A 228 -6.09 1.77 -25.37
N THR A 229 -5.22 1.92 -26.38
CA THR A 229 -3.86 1.33 -26.33
C THR A 229 -3.04 1.90 -25.19
N PHE A 230 -3.14 3.21 -24.93
CA PHE A 230 -2.47 3.85 -23.80
C PHE A 230 -2.97 3.31 -22.46
N THR A 231 -4.29 3.18 -22.29
CA THR A 231 -4.89 2.63 -21.06
C THR A 231 -4.51 1.17 -20.87
N ALA A 232 -4.61 0.34 -21.90
CA ALA A 232 -4.23 -1.07 -21.85
C ALA A 232 -2.75 -1.24 -21.49
N PHE A 233 -1.86 -0.43 -22.08
CA PHE A 233 -0.44 -0.45 -21.75
C PHE A 233 -0.17 -0.03 -20.30
N THR A 234 -0.88 0.98 -19.80
CA THR A 234 -0.76 1.43 -18.42
C THR A 234 -1.15 0.31 -17.45
N VAL A 235 -2.28 -0.36 -17.70
CA VAL A 235 -2.72 -1.51 -16.89
C VAL A 235 -1.71 -2.66 -16.98
N LEU A 236 -1.22 -2.98 -18.18
CA LEU A 236 -0.18 -4.00 -18.38
C LEU A 236 1.09 -3.69 -17.60
N LEU A 237 1.51 -2.43 -17.59
CA LEU A 237 2.70 -1.99 -16.87
C LEU A 237 2.53 -2.15 -15.37
N VAL A 238 1.37 -1.77 -14.83
CA VAL A 238 1.05 -1.92 -13.41
C VAL A 238 1.04 -3.37 -12.99
N LEU A 239 0.25 -4.19 -13.68
CA LEU A 239 0.14 -5.62 -13.36
C LEU A 239 1.45 -6.37 -13.62
N GLY A 240 2.17 -6.01 -14.67
CA GLY A 240 3.48 -6.60 -15.00
C GLY A 240 4.55 -6.24 -13.97
N SER A 241 4.56 -5.00 -13.46
CA SER A 241 5.48 -4.62 -12.38
C SER A 241 5.15 -5.33 -11.06
N ALA A 242 3.87 -5.46 -10.72
CA ALA A 242 3.43 -6.20 -9.53
C ALA A 242 3.85 -7.68 -9.60
N LEU A 243 3.60 -8.35 -10.72
CA LEU A 243 4.03 -9.75 -10.94
C LEU A 243 5.56 -9.89 -10.89
N LEU A 244 6.30 -8.93 -11.43
CA LEU A 244 7.75 -8.96 -11.40
C LEU A 244 8.28 -8.85 -9.98
N THR A 245 7.74 -7.94 -9.17
CA THR A 245 8.13 -7.77 -7.76
C THR A 245 7.78 -8.99 -6.91
N GLU A 246 6.62 -9.61 -7.14
CA GLU A 246 6.23 -10.87 -6.50
C GLU A 246 7.23 -12.00 -6.82
N HIS A 247 7.61 -12.16 -8.10
CA HIS A 247 8.59 -13.17 -8.52
C HIS A 247 10.00 -12.94 -7.97
N LEU A 248 10.35 -11.69 -7.68
CA LEU A 248 11.62 -11.32 -7.04
C LEU A 248 11.58 -11.49 -5.51
N GLY A 249 10.47 -11.99 -4.95
CA GLY A 249 10.31 -12.19 -3.50
C GLY A 249 10.10 -10.90 -2.72
N LEU A 250 9.80 -9.80 -3.42
CA LEU A 250 9.37 -8.54 -2.81
C LEU A 250 7.84 -8.56 -2.68
N SER A 251 7.31 -8.02 -1.59
CA SER A 251 5.85 -7.81 -1.43
C SER A 251 5.34 -6.91 -2.55
N MET A 252 4.14 -7.22 -3.06
CA MET A 252 3.43 -6.37 -4.02
C MET A 252 3.12 -4.99 -3.45
#